data_f6436ddb562b444f32ba7683d6494dd1
#
_entry.id   f6436ddb562b444f32ba7683d6494dd1
#
_cell.length_a   1.000
_cell.length_b   1.000
_cell.length_c   1.000
_cell.angle_alpha   90.00
_cell.angle_beta   90.00
_cell.angle_gamma   90.00
#
_symmetry.space_group_name_H-M   'P 1'
#
loop_
_entity.id
_entity.type
_entity.pdbx_description
1 polymer ?
#
loop_
_entity_poly.entity_id
_entity_poly.type
_entity_poly.pdbx_seq_one_letter_code
_entity_poly.pdbx_strand_id
1 'polypeptide(L)'
;MSVPGQPPLLDEAVARRLDAADAVPSLRDRFELPVGADGGPAVYVVGHSLGALARSARAAVLEELDAWSRLGVEGHFRQRDPWFTYSDLFSAPLARLVGADPSEVVAMNALTVNLHVLFGSFYRPTRERFQVLIEDGAFPSDRWAVMEQLRLHGVDPREGLLVARPREGEDLLRTEDIEALISANRDTLALVWLPGIGYVTGQLLEMERLTAAGHAAGALVGWDLAHAAGNVPVRLHDWGADFAVWCTYKYLNGGPGSIGAAFVHERWGTDASLVRLAGWWGNDPATRFDVAFDFVPRPGAAGWQASNPPILAMAPLRASLALFDEVGIERLRQRSLRLTAALEAELRATGLVTIVTPSDPDARGVMLCLRVHEPGQGKAIEHALGARGVLLDYREPDILRLAPVPLYNTFHDIWRLTQVLREVVA
;
A
#
# COMPACT_ATOMS: atom_id res chain seq x y z
N MET A 1 -24.91 -26.69 -13.21
CA MET A 1 -23.79 -27.28 -13.97
C MET A 1 -22.58 -26.39 -13.72
N SER A 2 -21.49 -26.92 -13.12
CA SER A 2 -20.28 -26.13 -12.88
C SER A 2 -19.59 -25.79 -14.21
N VAL A 3 -19.27 -24.53 -14.39
CA VAL A 3 -18.46 -24.07 -15.52
C VAL A 3 -17.05 -24.65 -15.36
N PRO A 4 -16.43 -25.26 -16.37
CA PRO A 4 -15.08 -25.78 -16.27
C PRO A 4 -14.10 -24.66 -15.89
N GLY A 5 -13.36 -24.83 -14.80
CA GLY A 5 -12.38 -23.88 -14.27
C GLY A 5 -12.87 -22.99 -13.13
N GLN A 6 -14.15 -23.00 -12.74
CA GLN A 6 -14.59 -22.32 -11.53
C GLN A 6 -14.27 -23.16 -10.28
N PRO A 7 -13.75 -22.55 -9.20
CA PRO A 7 -13.59 -23.23 -7.93
C PRO A 7 -14.98 -23.70 -7.42
N PRO A 8 -15.07 -24.85 -6.72
CA PRO A 8 -16.32 -25.30 -6.13
C PRO A 8 -16.81 -24.27 -5.11
N LEU A 9 -18.13 -24.07 -5.04
CA LEU A 9 -18.73 -23.29 -3.97
C LEU A 9 -18.37 -23.90 -2.61
N LEU A 10 -18.10 -23.04 -1.64
CA LEU A 10 -17.64 -23.43 -0.33
C LEU A 10 -18.82 -23.89 0.56
N ASP A 11 -18.78 -25.14 0.98
CA ASP A 11 -19.36 -25.51 2.26
C ASP A 11 -18.27 -25.47 3.36
N GLU A 12 -18.65 -25.59 4.61
CA GLU A 12 -17.70 -25.51 5.71
C GLU A 12 -16.63 -26.60 5.65
N ALA A 13 -17.01 -27.81 5.27
CA ALA A 13 -16.08 -28.95 5.19
C ALA A 13 -15.09 -28.78 4.02
N VAL A 14 -15.56 -28.24 2.88
CA VAL A 14 -14.69 -27.89 1.75
C VAL A 14 -13.72 -26.79 2.16
N ALA A 15 -14.18 -25.73 2.78
CA ALA A 15 -13.33 -24.61 3.22
C ALA A 15 -12.21 -25.10 4.17
N ARG A 16 -12.56 -25.89 5.17
CA ARG A 16 -11.60 -26.48 6.11
C ARG A 16 -10.60 -27.43 5.44
N ARG A 17 -11.03 -28.22 4.43
CA ARG A 17 -10.12 -29.07 3.66
C ARG A 17 -9.14 -28.25 2.83
N LEU A 18 -9.61 -27.15 2.22
CA LEU A 18 -8.74 -26.22 1.46
C LEU A 18 -7.70 -25.58 2.37
N ASP A 19 -8.09 -25.16 3.57
CA ASP A 19 -7.15 -24.61 4.56
C ASP A 19 -6.10 -25.64 4.99
N ALA A 20 -6.51 -26.88 5.23
CA ALA A 20 -5.60 -27.96 5.65
C ALA A 20 -4.63 -28.40 4.52
N ALA A 21 -5.05 -28.28 3.25
CA ALA A 21 -4.27 -28.69 2.08
C ALA A 21 -3.49 -27.51 1.46
N ASP A 22 -3.55 -26.30 2.02
CA ASP A 22 -2.92 -25.13 1.42
C ASP A 22 -1.39 -25.25 1.46
N ALA A 23 -0.75 -25.18 0.29
CA ALA A 23 0.70 -25.23 0.14
C ALA A 23 1.42 -24.03 0.80
N VAL A 24 0.70 -22.93 1.02
CA VAL A 24 1.14 -21.76 1.79
C VAL A 24 0.14 -21.58 2.93
N PRO A 25 0.32 -22.27 4.07
CA PRO A 25 -0.63 -22.21 5.17
C PRO A 25 -0.74 -20.78 5.73
N SER A 26 -1.90 -20.47 6.27
CA SER A 26 -2.12 -19.21 6.98
C SER A 26 -1.23 -19.14 8.22
N LEU A 27 -0.69 -17.98 8.49
CA LEU A 27 -0.02 -17.66 9.77
C LEU A 27 -1.01 -17.05 10.78
N ARG A 28 -2.30 -17.36 10.69
CA ARG A 28 -3.36 -16.79 11.52
C ARG A 28 -3.07 -16.88 13.02
N ASP A 29 -2.48 -17.96 13.48
CA ASP A 29 -2.05 -18.18 14.86
C ASP A 29 -0.94 -17.23 15.34
N ARG A 30 -0.26 -16.57 14.41
CA ARG A 30 0.76 -15.55 14.65
C ARG A 30 0.15 -14.14 14.77
N PHE A 31 -1.17 -13.99 14.61
CA PHE A 31 -1.88 -12.72 14.68
C PHE A 31 -2.92 -12.72 15.81
N GLU A 32 -3.21 -11.53 16.33
CA GLU A 32 -4.36 -11.25 17.20
C GLU A 32 -5.43 -10.57 16.34
N LEU A 33 -6.56 -11.25 16.17
CA LEU A 33 -7.71 -10.70 15.45
C LEU A 33 -8.74 -10.18 16.45
N PRO A 34 -9.52 -9.15 16.10
CA PRO A 34 -10.62 -8.70 16.93
C PRO A 34 -11.59 -9.84 17.27
N VAL A 35 -12.27 -9.72 18.41
CA VAL A 35 -13.27 -10.70 18.84
C VAL A 35 -14.58 -10.45 18.08
N GLY A 36 -15.11 -11.48 17.44
CA GLY A 36 -16.41 -11.46 16.76
C GLY A 36 -17.59 -11.58 17.74
N ALA A 37 -18.80 -11.46 17.21
CA ALA A 37 -20.04 -11.52 17.99
C ALA A 37 -20.27 -12.88 18.69
N ASP A 38 -19.69 -13.94 18.15
CA ASP A 38 -19.73 -15.31 18.68
C ASP A 38 -18.68 -15.58 19.78
N GLY A 39 -17.89 -14.57 20.16
CA GLY A 39 -16.78 -14.70 21.10
C GLY A 39 -15.51 -15.31 20.51
N GLY A 40 -15.55 -15.79 19.27
CA GLY A 40 -14.39 -16.24 18.51
C GLY A 40 -13.71 -15.11 17.73
N PRO A 41 -12.64 -15.40 16.98
CA PRO A 41 -12.00 -14.41 16.12
C PRO A 41 -12.96 -13.92 15.01
N ALA A 42 -13.05 -12.61 14.82
CA ALA A 42 -13.79 -12.01 13.71
C ALA A 42 -13.22 -12.45 12.36
N VAL A 43 -14.06 -12.42 11.33
CA VAL A 43 -13.63 -12.47 9.93
C VAL A 43 -13.11 -11.08 9.58
N TYR A 44 -11.80 -10.91 9.63
CA TYR A 44 -11.12 -9.64 9.47
C TYR A 44 -10.62 -9.47 8.03
N VAL A 45 -11.44 -8.87 7.15
CA VAL A 45 -11.11 -8.66 5.73
C VAL A 45 -10.91 -7.17 5.40
N VAL A 46 -10.36 -6.42 6.35
CA VAL A 46 -10.14 -4.97 6.28
C VAL A 46 -8.67 -4.57 6.37
N GLY A 47 -7.76 -5.52 6.09
CA GLY A 47 -6.30 -5.27 6.13
C GLY A 47 -5.80 -4.20 5.16
N HIS A 48 -6.59 -3.87 4.15
CA HIS A 48 -6.35 -2.73 3.24
C HIS A 48 -6.59 -1.36 3.91
N SER A 49 -7.20 -1.30 5.08
CA SER A 49 -7.41 -0.09 5.89
C SER A 49 -6.50 -0.08 7.11
N LEU A 50 -6.48 -1.17 7.87
CA LEU A 50 -5.55 -1.42 8.97
C LEU A 50 -5.21 -2.91 9.00
N GLY A 51 -3.93 -3.26 9.01
CA GLY A 51 -3.46 -4.64 9.15
C GLY A 51 -3.72 -5.21 10.54
N ALA A 52 -3.74 -6.54 10.64
CA ALA A 52 -3.93 -7.24 11.92
C ALA A 52 -2.68 -7.15 12.80
N LEU A 53 -2.86 -7.22 14.12
CA LEU A 53 -1.77 -7.19 15.08
C LEU A 53 -0.96 -8.49 15.05
N ALA A 54 0.29 -8.45 14.60
CA ALA A 54 1.21 -9.56 14.77
C ALA A 54 1.52 -9.76 16.27
N ARG A 55 1.43 -11.00 16.79
CA ARG A 55 1.66 -11.30 18.22
C ARG A 55 3.05 -10.88 18.69
N SER A 56 4.06 -11.01 17.81
CA SER A 56 5.44 -10.59 18.09
C SER A 56 5.61 -9.06 18.22
N ALA A 57 4.66 -8.27 17.70
CA ALA A 57 4.74 -6.80 17.78
C ALA A 57 4.73 -6.27 19.21
N ARG A 58 3.95 -6.90 20.12
CA ARG A 58 3.92 -6.52 21.54
C ARG A 58 5.30 -6.67 22.17
N ALA A 59 5.97 -7.79 21.96
CA ALA A 59 7.31 -8.03 22.50
C ALA A 59 8.34 -7.05 21.92
N ALA A 60 8.26 -6.74 20.62
CA ALA A 60 9.15 -5.77 19.98
C ALA A 60 9.01 -4.35 20.58
N VAL A 61 7.77 -3.91 20.86
CA VAL A 61 7.55 -2.60 21.52
C VAL A 61 8.07 -2.61 22.95
N LEU A 62 7.81 -3.67 23.71
CA LEU A 62 8.30 -3.79 25.11
C LEU A 62 9.83 -3.80 25.18
N GLU A 63 10.51 -4.44 24.22
CA GLU A 63 11.97 -4.43 24.13
C GLU A 63 12.52 -3.00 24.02
N GLU A 64 11.90 -2.15 23.19
CA GLU A 64 12.31 -0.75 23.03
C GLU A 64 12.01 0.09 24.29
N LEU A 65 10.88 -0.16 24.95
CA LEU A 65 10.55 0.49 26.22
C LEU A 65 11.52 0.08 27.34
N ASP A 66 11.87 -1.19 27.42
CA ASP A 66 12.86 -1.70 28.39
C ASP A 66 14.27 -1.13 28.11
N ALA A 67 14.64 -1.01 26.84
CA ALA A 67 15.88 -0.36 26.45
C ALA A 67 15.91 1.11 26.86
N TRP A 68 14.82 1.84 26.62
CA TRP A 68 14.69 3.24 27.03
C TRP A 68 14.79 3.37 28.55
N SER A 69 14.08 2.54 29.31
CA SER A 69 14.13 2.55 30.77
C SER A 69 15.55 2.31 31.32
N ARG A 70 16.32 1.40 30.72
CA ARG A 70 17.64 1.01 31.19
C ARG A 70 18.77 1.94 30.73
N LEU A 71 18.67 2.43 29.49
CA LEU A 71 19.78 3.09 28.82
C LEU A 71 19.55 4.60 28.65
N GLY A 72 18.30 5.08 28.69
CA GLY A 72 18.01 6.48 28.40
C GLY A 72 18.60 6.90 27.07
N VAL A 73 19.34 8.00 27.02
CA VAL A 73 19.98 8.52 25.80
C VAL A 73 21.03 7.56 25.23
N GLU A 74 21.64 6.71 26.03
CA GLU A 74 22.62 5.73 25.58
C GLU A 74 22.00 4.64 24.66
N GLY A 75 20.67 4.48 24.66
CA GLY A 75 19.96 3.60 23.74
C GLY A 75 20.21 3.96 22.27
N HIS A 76 20.55 5.19 21.96
CA HIS A 76 20.95 5.60 20.61
C HIS A 76 22.19 4.88 20.11
N PHE A 77 23.08 4.43 21.00
CA PHE A 77 24.41 3.91 20.65
C PHE A 77 24.68 2.49 21.17
N ARG A 78 24.12 2.11 22.31
CA ARG A 78 24.53 0.93 23.09
C ARG A 78 23.50 -0.20 23.17
N GLN A 79 22.29 0.02 22.61
CA GLN A 79 21.31 -1.05 22.48
C GLN A 79 21.79 -2.08 21.44
N ARG A 80 21.20 -3.30 21.45
CA ARG A 80 21.46 -4.35 20.45
C ARG A 80 21.26 -3.82 19.02
N ASP A 81 20.15 -3.12 18.80
CA ASP A 81 19.84 -2.42 17.57
C ASP A 81 19.78 -0.92 17.86
N PRO A 82 20.91 -0.19 17.73
CA PRO A 82 21.02 1.21 18.16
C PRO A 82 19.99 2.10 17.46
N TRP A 83 19.32 2.97 18.20
CA TRP A 83 18.30 3.85 17.62
C TRP A 83 18.86 4.80 16.56
N PHE A 84 20.16 5.08 16.62
CA PHE A 84 20.85 5.92 15.65
C PHE A 84 20.88 5.32 14.23
N THR A 85 20.83 4.00 14.12
CA THR A 85 20.81 3.25 12.86
C THR A 85 19.54 2.40 12.69
N TYR A 86 18.57 2.57 13.56
CA TYR A 86 17.40 1.70 13.64
C TYR A 86 16.59 1.66 12.32
N SER A 87 16.45 2.82 11.64
CA SER A 87 15.76 2.90 10.36
C SER A 87 16.42 2.08 9.25
N ASP A 88 17.73 1.85 9.33
CA ASP A 88 18.49 1.12 8.31
C ASP A 88 18.13 -0.38 8.32
N LEU A 89 17.60 -0.91 9.44
CA LEU A 89 17.10 -2.28 9.56
C LEU A 89 15.91 -2.58 8.64
N PHE A 90 15.20 -1.57 8.19
CA PHE A 90 13.97 -1.69 7.41
C PHE A 90 14.22 -1.67 5.90
N SER A 91 15.35 -1.12 5.46
CA SER A 91 15.64 -0.92 4.04
C SER A 91 15.62 -2.24 3.25
N ALA A 92 16.34 -3.26 3.70
CA ALA A 92 16.41 -4.54 3.01
C ALA A 92 15.07 -5.33 3.01
N PRO A 93 14.34 -5.48 4.14
CA PRO A 93 13.03 -6.13 4.12
C PRO A 93 12.00 -5.40 3.24
N LEU A 94 11.95 -4.07 3.30
CA LEU A 94 11.03 -3.28 2.48
C LEU A 94 11.40 -3.33 1.00
N ALA A 95 12.71 -3.30 0.67
CA ALA A 95 13.19 -3.40 -0.71
C ALA A 95 12.77 -4.71 -1.37
N ARG A 96 12.85 -5.85 -0.65
CA ARG A 96 12.38 -7.14 -1.16
C ARG A 96 10.89 -7.15 -1.52
N LEU A 97 10.07 -6.38 -0.81
CA LEU A 97 8.62 -6.30 -1.06
C LEU A 97 8.25 -5.48 -2.30
N VAL A 98 9.14 -4.56 -2.71
CA VAL A 98 8.87 -3.64 -3.81
C VAL A 98 9.84 -3.81 -4.98
N GLY A 99 10.66 -4.87 -4.97
CA GLY A 99 11.61 -5.18 -6.05
C GLY A 99 12.60 -4.05 -6.28
N ALA A 100 13.33 -3.68 -5.21
CA ALA A 100 14.29 -2.59 -5.20
C ALA A 100 15.60 -3.00 -4.52
N ASP A 101 16.65 -2.23 -4.72
CA ASP A 101 17.87 -2.37 -3.91
C ASP A 101 17.67 -1.74 -2.52
N PRO A 102 18.31 -2.28 -1.47
CA PRO A 102 18.20 -1.73 -0.13
C PRO A 102 18.56 -0.24 -0.01
N SER A 103 19.46 0.27 -0.84
CA SER A 103 19.85 1.68 -0.91
C SER A 103 18.75 2.60 -1.46
N GLU A 104 17.80 2.03 -2.20
CA GLU A 104 16.70 2.77 -2.83
C GLU A 104 15.49 2.93 -1.92
N VAL A 105 15.47 2.26 -0.75
CA VAL A 105 14.30 2.23 0.13
C VAL A 105 14.64 2.74 1.52
N VAL A 106 13.76 3.59 2.05
CA VAL A 106 13.88 4.17 3.38
C VAL A 106 12.54 4.16 4.12
N ALA A 107 12.57 3.79 5.40
CA ALA A 107 11.44 4.00 6.31
C ALA A 107 11.53 5.42 6.88
N MET A 108 10.54 6.27 6.58
CA MET A 108 10.49 7.65 7.07
C MET A 108 9.06 8.18 7.11
N ASN A 109 8.80 9.13 7.98
CA ASN A 109 7.55 9.91 8.09
C ASN A 109 6.24 9.08 7.99
N ALA A 110 5.20 9.65 7.41
CA ALA A 110 3.96 9.01 6.98
C ALA A 110 3.77 9.25 5.46
N LEU A 111 2.87 8.51 4.81
CA LEU A 111 2.72 8.51 3.34
C LEU A 111 2.60 9.93 2.78
N THR A 112 1.63 10.72 3.24
CA THR A 112 1.37 12.07 2.70
C THR A 112 2.55 13.02 2.92
N VAL A 113 3.27 12.88 4.05
CA VAL A 113 4.49 13.66 4.29
C VAL A 113 5.58 13.26 3.30
N ASN A 114 5.76 11.94 3.06
CA ASN A 114 6.70 11.42 2.08
C ASN A 114 6.37 11.92 0.66
N LEU A 115 5.08 11.93 0.31
CA LEU A 115 4.61 12.48 -0.96
C LEU A 115 5.05 13.95 -1.12
N HIS A 116 4.80 14.81 -0.14
CA HIS A 116 5.24 16.21 -0.19
C HIS A 116 6.76 16.36 -0.25
N VAL A 117 7.49 15.57 0.52
CA VAL A 117 8.97 15.58 0.53
C VAL A 117 9.52 15.22 -0.85
N LEU A 118 9.00 14.16 -1.48
CA LEU A 118 9.48 13.71 -2.78
C LEU A 118 9.00 14.61 -3.92
N PHE A 119 7.78 15.13 -3.88
CA PHE A 119 7.35 16.16 -4.82
C PHE A 119 8.25 17.40 -4.75
N GLY A 120 8.69 17.80 -3.55
CA GLY A 120 9.69 18.85 -3.36
C GLY A 120 10.99 18.62 -4.12
N SER A 121 11.34 17.37 -4.44
CA SER A 121 12.52 17.02 -5.25
C SER A 121 12.17 16.79 -6.71
N PHE A 122 11.11 16.05 -7.02
CA PHE A 122 10.82 15.52 -8.35
C PHE A 122 9.84 16.35 -9.16
N TYR A 123 8.95 17.11 -8.55
CA TYR A 123 8.09 18.03 -9.25
C TYR A 123 8.80 19.38 -9.42
N ARG A 124 9.38 19.60 -10.59
CA ARG A 124 10.13 20.82 -10.98
C ARG A 124 9.49 21.44 -12.22
N PRO A 125 8.34 22.13 -12.06
CA PRO A 125 7.64 22.67 -13.20
C PRO A 125 8.43 23.78 -13.89
N THR A 126 8.30 23.83 -15.22
CA THR A 126 8.73 24.95 -16.07
C THR A 126 7.49 25.63 -16.65
N ARG A 127 7.70 26.66 -17.49
CA ARG A 127 6.59 27.31 -18.20
C ARG A 127 5.91 26.37 -19.18
N GLU A 128 6.68 25.46 -19.77
CA GLU A 128 6.20 24.50 -20.77
C GLU A 128 5.70 23.22 -20.08
N ARG A 129 6.47 22.66 -19.16
CA ARG A 129 6.20 21.39 -18.47
C ARG A 129 5.79 21.62 -17.03
N PHE A 130 4.50 21.54 -16.73
CA PHE A 130 3.99 21.83 -15.39
C PHE A 130 2.83 20.92 -14.93
N GLN A 131 2.29 20.11 -15.84
CA GLN A 131 1.15 19.27 -15.50
C GLN A 131 1.56 18.02 -14.70
N VAL A 132 0.67 17.61 -13.81
CA VAL A 132 0.76 16.35 -13.07
C VAL A 132 -0.44 15.50 -13.44
N LEU A 133 -0.19 14.29 -13.94
CA LEU A 133 -1.23 13.30 -14.21
C LEU A 133 -1.59 12.55 -12.92
N ILE A 134 -2.90 12.50 -12.61
CA ILE A 134 -3.49 11.70 -11.55
C ILE A 134 -4.68 10.89 -12.09
N GLU A 135 -5.17 9.89 -11.32
CA GLU A 135 -6.41 9.20 -11.65
C GLU A 135 -7.66 10.02 -11.23
N ASP A 136 -8.78 9.80 -11.90
CA ASP A 136 -10.07 10.25 -11.40
C ASP A 136 -10.47 9.43 -10.17
N GLY A 137 -11.01 10.11 -9.16
CA GLY A 137 -11.27 9.45 -7.89
C GLY A 137 -10.02 9.12 -7.08
N ALA A 138 -8.85 9.74 -7.36
CA ALA A 138 -7.66 9.60 -6.53
C ALA A 138 -7.98 9.78 -5.04
N PHE A 139 -7.25 9.04 -4.18
CA PHE A 139 -7.46 9.18 -2.74
C PHE A 139 -7.35 10.65 -2.32
N PRO A 140 -8.27 11.17 -1.49
CA PRO A 140 -8.33 12.61 -1.20
C PRO A 140 -7.00 13.23 -0.79
N SER A 141 -6.22 12.51 0.01
CA SER A 141 -4.90 12.98 0.45
C SER A 141 -3.93 13.21 -0.71
N ASP A 142 -3.90 12.30 -1.69
CA ASP A 142 -3.02 12.43 -2.87
C ASP A 142 -3.46 13.60 -3.74
N ARG A 143 -4.75 13.67 -4.04
CA ARG A 143 -5.30 14.76 -4.83
C ARG A 143 -5.01 16.11 -4.20
N TRP A 144 -5.24 16.26 -2.89
CA TRP A 144 -4.99 17.52 -2.19
C TRP A 144 -3.50 17.85 -2.14
N ALA A 145 -2.64 16.85 -1.86
CA ALA A 145 -1.21 17.06 -1.83
C ALA A 145 -0.68 17.53 -3.19
N VAL A 146 -1.13 16.90 -4.29
CA VAL A 146 -0.76 17.32 -5.65
C VAL A 146 -1.26 18.74 -5.93
N MET A 147 -2.51 19.06 -5.60
CA MET A 147 -3.06 20.40 -5.80
C MET A 147 -2.29 21.48 -5.02
N GLU A 148 -1.89 21.19 -3.77
CA GLU A 148 -1.10 22.14 -2.98
C GLU A 148 0.34 22.27 -3.48
N GLN A 149 0.92 21.19 -4.01
CA GLN A 149 2.23 21.27 -4.69
C GLN A 149 2.16 22.12 -5.97
N LEU A 150 1.10 22.00 -6.77
CA LEU A 150 0.86 22.88 -7.90
C LEU A 150 0.82 24.36 -7.46
N ARG A 151 0.00 24.68 -6.44
CA ARG A 151 -0.11 26.03 -5.88
C ARG A 151 1.21 26.57 -5.32
N LEU A 152 1.98 25.72 -4.64
CA LEU A 152 3.30 26.08 -4.09
C LEU A 152 4.25 26.57 -5.19
N HIS A 153 4.13 26.00 -6.39
CA HIS A 153 4.90 26.38 -7.57
C HIS A 153 4.22 27.43 -8.45
N GLY A 154 3.13 28.03 -8.00
CA GLY A 154 2.41 29.08 -8.73
C GLY A 154 1.58 28.58 -9.92
N VAL A 155 1.29 27.28 -9.98
CA VAL A 155 0.45 26.66 -11.01
C VAL A 155 -1.00 26.55 -10.52
N ASP A 156 -1.96 27.04 -11.32
CA ASP A 156 -3.39 26.82 -11.01
C ASP A 156 -3.72 25.33 -11.15
N PRO A 157 -4.27 24.67 -10.11
CA PRO A 157 -4.63 23.26 -10.20
C PRO A 157 -5.62 22.91 -11.33
N ARG A 158 -6.42 23.86 -11.80
CA ARG A 158 -7.33 23.66 -12.93
C ARG A 158 -6.60 23.49 -14.26
N GLU A 159 -5.39 24.03 -14.38
CA GLU A 159 -4.53 23.91 -15.55
C GLU A 159 -3.45 22.85 -15.36
N GLY A 160 -2.98 22.69 -14.11
CA GLY A 160 -1.90 21.79 -13.76
C GLY A 160 -2.31 20.34 -13.56
N LEU A 161 -3.59 20.04 -13.22
CA LEU A 161 -4.06 18.67 -13.08
C LEU A 161 -4.52 18.09 -14.41
N LEU A 162 -3.85 17.00 -14.82
CA LEU A 162 -4.30 16.13 -15.88
C LEU A 162 -4.93 14.90 -15.23
N VAL A 163 -6.17 14.55 -15.58
CA VAL A 163 -6.93 13.50 -14.88
C VAL A 163 -7.29 12.38 -15.84
N ALA A 164 -6.76 11.17 -15.58
CA ALA A 164 -7.16 9.95 -16.26
C ALA A 164 -8.53 9.49 -15.75
N ARG A 165 -9.49 9.27 -16.66
CA ARG A 165 -10.87 8.89 -16.33
C ARG A 165 -11.25 7.57 -16.98
N PRO A 166 -12.07 6.75 -16.31
CA PRO A 166 -12.77 5.65 -16.98
C PRO A 166 -13.61 6.19 -18.15
N ARG A 167 -13.86 5.34 -19.13
CA ARG A 167 -14.81 5.66 -20.20
C ARG A 167 -16.24 5.72 -19.64
N GLU A 168 -17.11 6.39 -20.34
CA GLU A 168 -18.52 6.51 -19.93
C GLU A 168 -19.14 5.10 -19.73
N GLY A 169 -19.74 4.89 -18.56
CA GLY A 169 -20.32 3.59 -18.15
C GLY A 169 -19.31 2.55 -17.65
N GLU A 170 -18.02 2.87 -17.57
CA GLU A 170 -16.99 1.99 -17.01
C GLU A 170 -16.55 2.47 -15.61
N ASP A 171 -16.12 1.52 -14.77
CA ASP A 171 -15.56 1.82 -13.46
C ASP A 171 -14.02 1.79 -13.46
N LEU A 172 -13.42 1.18 -14.48
CA LEU A 172 -12.00 0.86 -14.53
C LEU A 172 -11.27 1.75 -15.54
N LEU A 173 -10.05 2.11 -15.21
CA LEU A 173 -9.15 2.79 -16.13
C LEU A 173 -8.59 1.80 -17.15
N ARG A 174 -8.43 2.23 -18.39
CA ARG A 174 -7.75 1.47 -19.43
C ARG A 174 -6.33 1.98 -19.58
N THR A 175 -5.37 1.08 -19.58
CA THR A 175 -3.95 1.44 -19.72
C THR A 175 -3.68 2.22 -21.00
N GLU A 176 -4.30 1.80 -22.12
CA GLU A 176 -4.18 2.47 -23.41
C GLU A 176 -4.73 3.91 -23.42
N ASP A 177 -5.76 4.20 -22.64
CA ASP A 177 -6.31 5.56 -22.52
C ASP A 177 -5.38 6.46 -21.69
N ILE A 178 -4.74 5.90 -20.66
CA ILE A 178 -3.73 6.60 -19.87
C ILE A 178 -2.50 6.91 -20.75
N GLU A 179 -2.02 5.93 -21.53
CA GLU A 179 -0.91 6.12 -22.47
C GLU A 179 -1.22 7.18 -23.54
N ALA A 180 -2.43 7.15 -24.11
CA ALA A 180 -2.88 8.16 -25.06
C ALA A 180 -2.90 9.56 -24.41
N LEU A 181 -3.38 9.67 -23.17
CA LEU A 181 -3.41 10.91 -22.42
C LEU A 181 -1.99 11.44 -22.14
N ILE A 182 -1.06 10.58 -21.73
CA ILE A 182 0.36 10.90 -21.55
C ILE A 182 0.96 11.42 -22.86
N SER A 183 0.74 10.68 -23.96
CA SER A 183 1.30 11.03 -25.28
C SER A 183 0.76 12.35 -25.81
N ALA A 184 -0.55 12.61 -25.63
CA ALA A 184 -1.20 13.84 -26.07
C ALA A 184 -0.72 15.10 -25.32
N ASN A 185 -0.23 14.92 -24.09
CA ASN A 185 0.25 16.01 -23.22
C ASN A 185 1.77 15.97 -23.01
N ARG A 186 2.51 15.26 -23.87
CA ARG A 186 3.96 15.06 -23.74
C ARG A 186 4.78 16.34 -23.57
N ASP A 187 4.30 17.45 -24.10
CA ASP A 187 5.02 18.74 -24.07
C ASP A 187 4.76 19.52 -22.77
N THR A 188 3.66 19.23 -22.07
CA THR A 188 3.24 19.91 -20.85
C THR A 188 3.33 19.06 -19.58
N LEU A 189 3.39 17.74 -19.73
CA LEU A 189 3.42 16.77 -18.62
C LEU A 189 4.80 16.77 -17.95
N ALA A 190 4.84 17.15 -16.68
CA ALA A 190 6.04 17.13 -15.85
C ALA A 190 6.17 15.84 -15.05
N LEU A 191 5.04 15.33 -14.52
CA LEU A 191 5.02 14.19 -13.59
C LEU A 191 3.77 13.32 -13.79
N VAL A 192 3.96 12.02 -13.79
CA VAL A 192 2.90 11.03 -13.65
C VAL A 192 2.86 10.59 -12.19
N TRP A 193 1.70 10.75 -11.53
CA TRP A 193 1.46 10.32 -10.16
C TRP A 193 0.19 9.46 -10.11
N LEU A 194 0.34 8.16 -9.99
CA LEU A 194 -0.76 7.20 -10.02
C LEU A 194 -0.65 6.19 -8.88
N PRO A 195 -1.76 5.60 -8.41
CA PRO A 195 -1.71 4.48 -7.48
C PRO A 195 -1.30 3.20 -8.20
N GLY A 196 -0.55 2.33 -7.51
CA GLY A 196 -0.31 0.98 -8.02
C GLY A 196 -1.61 0.17 -8.03
N ILE A 197 -2.47 0.35 -7.01
CA ILE A 197 -3.81 -0.26 -6.93
C ILE A 197 -4.82 0.80 -6.53
N GLY A 198 -5.89 0.94 -7.33
CA GLY A 198 -6.99 1.86 -7.07
C GLY A 198 -7.75 1.51 -5.79
N TYR A 199 -7.93 2.50 -4.89
CA TYR A 199 -8.49 2.24 -3.56
C TYR A 199 -10.01 2.00 -3.56
N VAL A 200 -10.73 2.40 -4.60
CA VAL A 200 -12.18 2.20 -4.76
C VAL A 200 -12.49 0.99 -5.64
N THR A 201 -11.61 0.68 -6.60
CA THR A 201 -11.85 -0.37 -7.60
C THR A 201 -11.10 -1.67 -7.31
N GLY A 202 -9.98 -1.60 -6.56
CA GLY A 202 -9.06 -2.73 -6.41
C GLY A 202 -8.27 -3.07 -7.68
N GLN A 203 -8.38 -2.24 -8.73
CA GLN A 203 -7.65 -2.43 -9.98
C GLN A 203 -6.15 -2.22 -9.78
N LEU A 204 -5.35 -3.18 -10.19
CA LEU A 204 -3.91 -3.09 -10.31
C LEU A 204 -3.58 -2.48 -11.68
N LEU A 205 -2.87 -1.35 -11.69
CA LEU A 205 -2.41 -0.72 -12.93
C LEU A 205 -1.14 -1.39 -13.45
N GLU A 206 -0.93 -1.34 -14.76
CA GLU A 206 0.26 -1.85 -15.44
C GLU A 206 1.45 -0.90 -15.22
N MET A 207 2.01 -0.90 -13.99
CA MET A 207 3.01 0.07 -13.54
C MET A 207 4.25 0.12 -14.44
N GLU A 208 4.77 -1.02 -14.89
CA GLU A 208 5.91 -1.08 -15.81
C GLU A 208 5.63 -0.31 -17.11
N ARG A 209 4.50 -0.62 -17.72
CA ARG A 209 4.08 -0.04 -19.00
C ARG A 209 3.83 1.46 -18.90
N LEU A 210 3.14 1.89 -17.83
CA LEU A 210 2.85 3.31 -17.59
C LEU A 210 4.10 4.11 -17.21
N THR A 211 5.05 3.50 -16.50
CA THR A 211 6.36 4.11 -16.21
C THR A 211 7.12 4.35 -17.52
N ALA A 212 7.18 3.36 -18.40
CA ALA A 212 7.82 3.50 -19.70
C ALA A 212 7.15 4.60 -20.56
N ALA A 213 5.80 4.66 -20.56
CA ALA A 213 5.05 5.69 -21.29
C ALA A 213 5.35 7.10 -20.77
N GLY A 214 5.39 7.29 -19.44
CA GLY A 214 5.75 8.57 -18.81
C GLY A 214 7.14 9.02 -19.21
N HIS A 215 8.13 8.14 -19.14
CA HIS A 215 9.51 8.43 -19.53
C HIS A 215 9.63 8.73 -21.04
N ALA A 216 8.92 8.00 -21.88
CA ALA A 216 8.90 8.27 -23.33
C ALA A 216 8.32 9.65 -23.66
N ALA A 217 7.44 10.17 -22.82
CA ALA A 217 6.94 11.55 -22.90
C ALA A 217 7.88 12.58 -22.24
N GLY A 218 8.96 12.14 -21.59
CA GLY A 218 9.93 12.98 -20.88
C GLY A 218 9.42 13.46 -19.52
N ALA A 219 8.39 12.83 -18.95
CA ALA A 219 7.92 13.08 -17.60
C ALA A 219 8.62 12.17 -16.60
N LEU A 220 8.71 12.59 -15.34
CA LEU A 220 9.06 11.71 -14.23
C LEU A 220 7.84 10.88 -13.81
N VAL A 221 8.08 9.73 -13.17
CA VAL A 221 6.99 8.81 -12.78
C VAL A 221 7.13 8.41 -11.32
N GLY A 222 6.12 8.77 -10.52
CA GLY A 222 5.99 8.37 -9.12
C GLY A 222 4.75 7.51 -8.89
N TRP A 223 4.81 6.64 -7.86
CA TRP A 223 3.75 5.70 -7.53
C TRP A 223 3.29 5.80 -6.07
N ASP A 224 1.97 5.87 -5.85
CA ASP A 224 1.38 5.54 -4.54
C ASP A 224 1.19 4.02 -4.43
N LEU A 225 1.95 3.39 -3.55
CA LEU A 225 1.87 1.96 -3.30
C LEU A 225 1.09 1.60 -2.03
N ALA A 226 0.25 2.51 -1.51
CA ALA A 226 -0.50 2.28 -0.27
C ALA A 226 -1.33 0.98 -0.28
N HIS A 227 -1.80 0.56 -1.45
CA HIS A 227 -2.54 -0.68 -1.65
C HIS A 227 -1.75 -1.77 -2.39
N ALA A 228 -0.56 -1.48 -2.89
CA ALA A 228 0.26 -2.44 -3.63
C ALA A 228 1.37 -3.07 -2.77
N ALA A 229 2.05 -2.29 -1.92
CA ALA A 229 3.14 -2.79 -1.07
C ALA A 229 2.63 -3.85 -0.08
N GLY A 230 3.22 -5.05 -0.13
CA GLY A 230 2.83 -6.20 0.69
C GLY A 230 1.57 -6.94 0.22
N ASN A 231 0.99 -6.54 -0.91
CA ASN A 231 -0.19 -7.14 -1.52
C ASN A 231 0.13 -7.88 -2.82
N VAL A 232 0.89 -7.25 -3.69
CA VAL A 232 1.31 -7.81 -4.98
C VAL A 232 2.82 -7.69 -5.15
N PRO A 233 3.48 -8.57 -5.91
CA PRO A 233 4.87 -8.37 -6.33
C PRO A 233 5.00 -7.08 -7.14
N VAL A 234 5.99 -6.28 -6.78
CA VAL A 234 6.34 -5.01 -7.43
C VAL A 234 7.83 -5.06 -7.79
N ARG A 235 8.27 -4.38 -8.83
CA ARG A 235 9.66 -4.34 -9.30
C ARG A 235 10.06 -2.91 -9.65
N LEU A 236 10.07 -2.02 -8.66
CA LEU A 236 10.29 -0.58 -8.88
C LEU A 236 11.62 -0.27 -9.55
N HIS A 237 12.69 -0.99 -9.15
CA HIS A 237 14.02 -0.83 -9.76
C HIS A 237 13.98 -1.19 -11.24
N ASP A 238 13.56 -2.42 -11.57
CA ASP A 238 13.56 -2.94 -12.94
C ASP A 238 12.62 -2.12 -13.85
N TRP A 239 11.49 -1.66 -13.33
CA TRP A 239 10.54 -0.81 -14.07
C TRP A 239 11.01 0.63 -14.24
N GLY A 240 12.06 1.01 -13.52
CA GLY A 240 12.66 2.33 -13.60
C GLY A 240 11.80 3.44 -13.01
N ALA A 241 10.87 3.16 -12.09
CA ALA A 241 10.11 4.20 -11.39
C ALA A 241 11.07 5.23 -10.78
N ASP A 242 10.71 6.51 -10.79
CA ASP A 242 11.60 7.53 -10.23
C ASP A 242 11.53 7.55 -8.70
N PHE A 243 10.31 7.48 -8.16
CA PHE A 243 10.06 7.38 -6.74
C PHE A 243 8.72 6.70 -6.45
N ALA A 244 8.56 6.22 -5.22
CA ALA A 244 7.27 5.73 -4.74
C ALA A 244 7.13 5.97 -3.23
N VAL A 245 5.89 5.98 -2.74
CA VAL A 245 5.61 6.07 -1.29
C VAL A 245 4.52 5.08 -0.89
N TRP A 246 4.56 4.63 0.36
CA TRP A 246 3.49 3.81 0.94
C TRP A 246 3.39 3.96 2.44
N CYS A 247 2.21 3.63 2.97
CA CYS A 247 2.01 3.45 4.40
C CYS A 247 2.29 1.99 4.79
N THR A 248 2.69 1.76 6.03
CA THR A 248 3.01 0.41 6.52
C THR A 248 1.95 -0.16 7.45
N TYR A 249 0.94 0.63 7.85
CA TYR A 249 -0.12 0.20 8.75
C TYR A 249 -1.21 -0.65 8.09
N LYS A 250 -1.26 -0.70 6.74
CA LYS A 250 -2.21 -1.52 5.96
C LYS A 250 -1.70 -2.97 5.87
N TYR A 251 -1.45 -3.47 4.67
CA TYR A 251 -1.01 -4.85 4.42
C TYR A 251 0.27 -5.25 5.14
N LEU A 252 1.14 -4.27 5.46
CA LEU A 252 2.39 -4.54 6.19
C LEU A 252 2.21 -4.62 7.70
N ASN A 253 0.98 -4.51 8.24
CA ASN A 253 0.62 -4.73 9.64
C ASN A 253 1.48 -3.95 10.66
N GLY A 254 1.99 -2.78 10.28
CA GLY A 254 2.87 -1.97 11.14
C GLY A 254 2.15 -1.31 12.33
N GLY A 255 0.82 -1.44 12.40
CA GLY A 255 -0.01 -0.88 13.47
C GLY A 255 -0.46 0.57 13.24
N PRO A 256 -1.42 1.06 14.07
CA PRO A 256 -1.97 2.40 13.91
C PRO A 256 -0.90 3.47 14.04
N GLY A 257 -0.85 4.39 13.06
CA GLY A 257 0.12 5.47 13.03
C GLY A 257 1.57 5.03 12.73
N SER A 258 1.78 3.82 12.24
CA SER A 258 3.11 3.32 11.86
C SER A 258 3.79 4.22 10.84
N ILE A 259 5.12 4.18 10.85
CA ILE A 259 5.96 4.90 9.90
C ILE A 259 5.62 4.53 8.46
N GLY A 260 5.71 5.49 7.53
CA GLY A 260 5.66 5.23 6.10
C GLY A 260 7.01 4.76 5.56
N ALA A 261 7.03 4.47 4.27
CA ALA A 261 8.26 4.20 3.56
C ALA A 261 8.24 4.86 2.18
N ALA A 262 9.44 5.01 1.61
CA ALA A 262 9.65 5.61 0.32
C ALA A 262 10.72 4.83 -0.47
N PHE A 263 10.56 4.84 -1.78
CA PHE A 263 11.54 4.40 -2.76
C PHE A 263 12.02 5.61 -3.55
N VAL A 264 13.31 5.67 -3.80
CA VAL A 264 13.95 6.59 -4.74
C VAL A 264 14.97 5.81 -5.55
N HIS A 265 14.78 5.77 -6.86
CA HIS A 265 15.66 5.02 -7.76
C HIS A 265 17.13 5.44 -7.60
N GLU A 266 18.04 4.48 -7.69
CA GLU A 266 19.50 4.69 -7.48
C GLU A 266 20.09 5.82 -8.33
N ARG A 267 19.58 6.04 -9.57
CA ARG A 267 20.02 7.13 -10.44
C ARG A 267 19.88 8.51 -9.82
N TRP A 268 18.97 8.68 -8.86
CA TRP A 268 18.75 9.92 -8.12
C TRP A 268 19.44 9.95 -6.75
N GLY A 269 19.79 8.78 -6.23
CA GLY A 269 20.32 8.63 -4.87
C GLY A 269 21.64 9.37 -4.62
N THR A 270 22.45 9.56 -5.66
CA THR A 270 23.75 10.25 -5.60
C THR A 270 23.75 11.60 -6.31
N ASP A 271 22.63 12.03 -6.89
CA ASP A 271 22.53 13.34 -7.55
C ASP A 271 22.52 14.47 -6.53
N ALA A 272 23.65 15.18 -6.42
CA ALA A 272 23.81 16.32 -5.53
C ALA A 272 23.09 17.58 -6.02
N SER A 273 22.71 17.65 -7.31
CA SER A 273 21.97 18.79 -7.87
C SER A 273 20.47 18.75 -7.53
N LEU A 274 19.98 17.57 -7.15
CA LEU A 274 18.57 17.37 -6.81
C LEU A 274 18.27 18.02 -5.44
N VAL A 275 17.40 19.01 -5.45
CA VAL A 275 16.97 19.70 -4.22
C VAL A 275 16.22 18.71 -3.32
N ARG A 276 16.57 18.66 -2.06
CA ARG A 276 15.88 17.89 -1.02
C ARG A 276 15.29 18.82 0.03
N LEU A 277 14.14 18.45 0.59
CA LEU A 277 13.65 19.08 1.82
C LEU A 277 14.49 18.53 2.99
N ALA A 278 15.74 18.99 3.06
CA ALA A 278 16.79 18.44 3.88
C ALA A 278 16.51 18.55 5.39
N GLY A 279 17.00 17.59 6.12
CA GLY A 279 17.03 17.61 7.56
C GLY A 279 18.26 16.86 8.09
N TRP A 280 18.54 17.00 9.39
CA TRP A 280 19.77 16.51 9.98
C TRP A 280 19.95 14.99 9.88
N TRP A 281 18.86 14.21 9.78
CA TRP A 281 18.94 12.74 9.71
C TRP A 281 19.37 12.24 8.35
N GLY A 282 19.04 12.98 7.28
CA GLY A 282 19.49 12.73 5.91
C GLY A 282 20.90 13.18 5.63
N ASN A 283 21.56 13.92 6.53
CA ASN A 283 22.95 14.30 6.40
C ASN A 283 23.88 13.11 6.69
N ASP A 284 25.09 13.16 6.13
CA ASP A 284 26.14 12.15 6.39
C ASP A 284 26.31 11.96 7.92
N PRO A 285 26.20 10.71 8.41
CA PRO A 285 26.38 10.42 9.84
C PRO A 285 27.71 10.89 10.41
N ALA A 286 28.78 10.91 9.62
CA ALA A 286 30.10 11.33 10.06
C ALA A 286 30.17 12.83 10.38
N THR A 287 29.36 13.66 9.70
CA THR A 287 29.35 15.10 9.84
C THR A 287 28.04 15.63 10.42
N ARG A 288 27.14 14.77 10.84
CA ARG A 288 25.77 15.11 11.27
C ARG A 288 25.71 16.12 12.41
N PHE A 289 26.69 16.12 13.29
CA PHE A 289 26.79 17.02 14.43
C PHE A 289 27.76 18.19 14.22
N ASP A 290 28.41 18.25 13.07
CA ASP A 290 29.30 19.34 12.77
C ASP A 290 28.47 20.59 12.45
N VAL A 291 28.94 21.76 12.95
CA VAL A 291 28.36 23.06 12.59
C VAL A 291 28.92 23.43 11.22
N ALA A 292 28.49 22.71 10.18
CA ALA A 292 28.85 22.95 8.80
C ALA A 292 27.71 23.69 8.08
N PHE A 293 28.05 24.49 7.07
CA PHE A 293 27.06 25.18 6.25
C PHE A 293 26.46 24.29 5.17
N ASP A 294 27.19 23.22 4.79
CA ASP A 294 26.81 22.38 3.66
C ASP A 294 26.08 21.13 4.12
N PHE A 295 24.93 20.85 3.50
CA PHE A 295 24.24 19.58 3.64
C PHE A 295 24.90 18.55 2.71
N VAL A 296 25.39 17.47 3.31
CA VAL A 296 25.96 16.33 2.60
C VAL A 296 24.97 15.16 2.69
N PRO A 297 24.13 14.90 1.66
CA PRO A 297 23.12 13.87 1.75
C PRO A 297 23.74 12.48 1.90
N ARG A 298 23.13 11.65 2.75
CA ARG A 298 23.38 10.21 2.77
C ARG A 298 23.14 9.66 1.35
N PRO A 299 23.94 8.68 0.89
CA PRO A 299 23.68 8.00 -0.39
C PRO A 299 22.30 7.30 -0.40
N GLY A 300 21.66 7.23 -1.55
CA GLY A 300 20.39 6.56 -1.75
C GLY A 300 19.20 7.29 -1.13
N ALA A 301 18.11 6.57 -0.94
CA ALA A 301 16.85 7.10 -0.41
C ALA A 301 16.98 7.67 1.01
N ALA A 302 17.94 7.21 1.79
CA ALA A 302 18.20 7.70 3.15
C ALA A 302 18.54 9.21 3.20
N GLY A 303 19.02 9.79 2.09
CA GLY A 303 19.28 11.22 1.97
C GLY A 303 18.03 12.13 2.03
N TRP A 304 16.83 11.54 1.97
CA TRP A 304 15.56 12.26 2.11
C TRP A 304 14.98 12.25 3.53
N GLN A 305 15.62 11.55 4.49
CA GLN A 305 15.19 11.60 5.88
C GLN A 305 15.39 12.99 6.47
N ALA A 306 14.32 13.60 6.98
CA ALA A 306 14.42 14.92 7.60
C ALA A 306 14.77 14.85 9.09
N SER A 307 14.12 13.97 9.83
CA SER A 307 14.26 13.83 11.28
C SER A 307 14.55 12.39 11.68
N ASN A 308 14.96 12.21 12.96
CA ASN A 308 15.13 10.89 13.53
C ASN A 308 13.82 10.07 13.46
N PRO A 309 13.91 8.76 13.26
CA PRO A 309 12.75 7.89 13.11
C PRO A 309 12.02 7.67 14.44
N PRO A 310 10.69 7.45 14.42
CA PRO A 310 9.88 7.17 15.61
C PRO A 310 10.04 5.70 16.04
N ILE A 311 11.03 5.37 16.82
CA ILE A 311 11.45 4.01 17.21
C ILE A 311 10.27 3.12 17.66
N LEU A 312 9.44 3.61 18.60
CA LEU A 312 8.31 2.82 19.14
C LEU A 312 7.25 2.52 18.08
N ALA A 313 7.03 3.41 17.10
CA ALA A 313 6.11 3.18 15.99
C ALA A 313 6.70 2.26 14.91
N MET A 314 8.01 2.07 14.89
CA MET A 314 8.69 1.18 13.95
C MET A 314 8.80 -0.26 14.47
N ALA A 315 8.85 -0.47 15.77
CA ALA A 315 9.03 -1.78 16.37
C ALA A 315 7.97 -2.83 15.94
N PRO A 316 6.66 -2.50 15.87
CA PRO A 316 5.65 -3.43 15.35
C PRO A 316 5.87 -3.79 13.88
N LEU A 317 6.27 -2.83 13.05
CA LEU A 317 6.57 -3.06 11.65
C LEU A 317 7.72 -4.06 11.47
N ARG A 318 8.78 -3.92 12.27
CA ARG A 318 9.90 -4.87 12.27
C ARG A 318 9.43 -6.30 12.50
N ALA A 319 8.57 -6.49 13.51
CA ALA A 319 8.00 -7.80 13.83
C ALA A 319 7.15 -8.37 12.68
N SER A 320 6.41 -7.52 11.97
CA SER A 320 5.60 -7.96 10.83
C SER A 320 6.45 -8.27 9.59
N LEU A 321 7.46 -7.46 9.29
CA LEU A 321 8.36 -7.71 8.14
C LEU A 321 9.07 -9.06 8.25
N ALA A 322 9.39 -9.53 9.46
CA ALA A 322 9.93 -10.86 9.66
C ALA A 322 8.98 -11.98 9.19
N LEU A 323 7.64 -11.78 9.27
CA LEU A 323 6.67 -12.73 8.75
C LEU A 323 6.61 -12.71 7.21
N PHE A 324 6.79 -11.54 6.59
CA PHE A 324 6.93 -11.43 5.14
C PHE A 324 8.21 -12.10 4.64
N ASP A 325 9.32 -11.94 5.35
CA ASP A 325 10.59 -12.60 5.01
C ASP A 325 10.51 -14.12 5.16
N GLU A 326 9.76 -14.63 6.14
CA GLU A 326 9.54 -16.06 6.35
C GLU A 326 8.77 -16.70 5.18
N VAL A 327 7.76 -16.03 4.64
CA VAL A 327 6.89 -16.58 3.59
C VAL A 327 7.35 -16.18 2.18
N GLY A 328 7.69 -14.93 1.99
CA GLY A 328 8.00 -14.31 0.70
C GLY A 328 6.75 -13.82 -0.05
N ILE A 329 6.88 -12.64 -0.69
CA ILE A 329 5.75 -11.96 -1.36
C ILE A 329 5.16 -12.80 -2.51
N GLU A 330 5.96 -13.54 -3.24
CA GLU A 330 5.52 -14.39 -4.35
C GLU A 330 4.60 -15.53 -3.85
N ARG A 331 4.95 -16.18 -2.75
CA ARG A 331 4.12 -17.23 -2.15
C ARG A 331 2.82 -16.64 -1.56
N LEU A 332 2.91 -15.47 -0.94
CA LEU A 332 1.73 -14.74 -0.48
C LEU A 332 0.82 -14.38 -1.66
N ARG A 333 1.37 -13.96 -2.79
CA ARG A 333 0.60 -13.70 -4.01
C ARG A 333 -0.12 -14.95 -4.51
N GLN A 334 0.58 -16.08 -4.60
CA GLN A 334 -0.04 -17.35 -5.01
C GLN A 334 -1.22 -17.72 -4.12
N ARG A 335 -1.09 -17.51 -2.81
CA ARG A 335 -2.18 -17.74 -1.86
C ARG A 335 -3.32 -16.75 -2.05
N SER A 336 -3.01 -15.46 -2.24
CA SER A 336 -4.02 -14.41 -2.44
C SER A 336 -4.87 -14.67 -3.69
N LEU A 337 -4.26 -15.18 -4.77
CA LEU A 337 -4.98 -15.56 -6.00
C LEU A 337 -6.04 -16.64 -5.72
N ARG A 338 -5.71 -17.66 -4.91
CA ARG A 338 -6.67 -18.71 -4.54
C ARG A 338 -7.79 -18.20 -3.63
N LEU A 339 -7.45 -17.38 -2.62
CA LEU A 339 -8.44 -16.78 -1.73
C LEU A 339 -9.40 -15.86 -2.47
N THR A 340 -8.87 -14.99 -3.35
CA THR A 340 -9.72 -14.07 -4.13
C THR A 340 -10.56 -14.78 -5.16
N ALA A 341 -10.04 -15.85 -5.79
CA ALA A 341 -10.83 -16.67 -6.71
C ALA A 341 -12.01 -17.36 -6.00
N ALA A 342 -11.78 -17.91 -4.80
CA ALA A 342 -12.83 -18.52 -3.99
C ALA A 342 -13.87 -17.47 -3.56
N LEU A 343 -13.43 -16.32 -3.08
CA LEU A 343 -14.33 -15.22 -2.68
C LEU A 343 -15.16 -14.73 -3.86
N GLU A 344 -14.54 -14.50 -5.03
CA GLU A 344 -15.23 -14.06 -6.24
C GLU A 344 -16.30 -15.07 -6.67
N ALA A 345 -15.98 -16.37 -6.68
CA ALA A 345 -16.93 -17.42 -7.04
C ALA A 345 -18.16 -17.42 -6.11
N GLU A 346 -17.93 -17.32 -4.79
CA GLU A 346 -19.00 -17.23 -3.80
C GLU A 346 -19.87 -15.99 -4.01
N LEU A 347 -19.24 -14.80 -4.17
CA LEU A 347 -19.96 -13.55 -4.36
C LEU A 347 -20.83 -13.58 -5.63
N ARG A 348 -20.29 -14.07 -6.75
CA ARG A 348 -21.05 -14.23 -8.01
C ARG A 348 -22.23 -15.18 -7.84
N ALA A 349 -22.05 -16.27 -7.10
CA ALA A 349 -23.13 -17.23 -6.84
C ALA A 349 -24.26 -16.67 -5.98
N THR A 350 -24.00 -15.64 -5.17
CA THR A 350 -25.07 -14.98 -4.39
C THR A 350 -25.98 -14.12 -5.25
N GLY A 351 -25.43 -13.46 -6.27
CA GLY A 351 -26.18 -12.49 -7.08
C GLY A 351 -26.60 -11.21 -6.34
N LEU A 352 -26.08 -10.98 -5.12
CA LEU A 352 -26.51 -9.91 -4.22
C LEU A 352 -25.74 -8.60 -4.43
N VAL A 353 -24.58 -8.66 -5.10
CA VAL A 353 -23.66 -7.52 -5.30
C VAL A 353 -23.05 -7.56 -6.68
N THR A 354 -22.61 -6.41 -7.17
CA THR A 354 -21.78 -6.29 -8.38
C THR A 354 -20.33 -6.14 -7.98
N ILE A 355 -19.45 -7.01 -8.48
CA ILE A 355 -18.01 -6.91 -8.27
C ILE A 355 -17.45 -5.87 -9.23
N VAL A 356 -16.91 -4.76 -8.68
CA VAL A 356 -16.29 -3.66 -9.44
C VAL A 356 -14.85 -4.01 -9.83
N THR A 357 -14.15 -4.71 -8.95
CA THR A 357 -12.75 -5.13 -9.18
C THR A 357 -12.64 -6.01 -10.41
N PRO A 358 -11.57 -5.86 -11.24
CA PRO A 358 -11.35 -6.71 -12.40
C PRO A 358 -11.42 -8.20 -12.07
N SER A 359 -12.05 -8.98 -12.96
CA SER A 359 -12.07 -10.44 -12.83
C SER A 359 -10.74 -11.09 -13.22
N ASP A 360 -9.94 -10.41 -14.04
CA ASP A 360 -8.58 -10.84 -14.35
C ASP A 360 -7.72 -10.80 -13.08
N PRO A 361 -7.16 -11.96 -12.64
CA PRO A 361 -6.33 -12.03 -11.46
C PRO A 361 -5.04 -11.20 -11.58
N ASP A 362 -4.54 -10.97 -12.78
CA ASP A 362 -3.32 -10.17 -13.02
C ASP A 362 -3.61 -8.66 -13.01
N ALA A 363 -4.87 -8.26 -13.12
CA ALA A 363 -5.32 -6.88 -13.07
C ALA A 363 -5.85 -6.47 -11.67
N ARG A 364 -5.58 -7.24 -10.62
CA ARG A 364 -6.04 -6.95 -9.25
C ARG A 364 -5.09 -7.44 -8.16
N GLY A 365 -5.22 -6.85 -6.97
CA GLY A 365 -4.62 -7.36 -5.74
C GLY A 365 -5.56 -8.30 -4.97
N VAL A 366 -5.40 -8.32 -3.64
CA VAL A 366 -6.23 -9.15 -2.74
C VAL A 366 -7.59 -8.52 -2.44
N MET A 367 -7.77 -7.22 -2.68
CA MET A 367 -9.00 -6.50 -2.38
C MET A 367 -10.03 -6.66 -3.47
N LEU A 368 -11.24 -7.10 -3.12
CA LEU A 368 -12.43 -7.05 -3.96
C LEU A 368 -13.34 -5.91 -3.49
N CYS A 369 -13.74 -5.07 -4.43
CA CYS A 369 -14.66 -3.95 -4.23
C CYS A 369 -16.02 -4.31 -4.80
N LEU A 370 -17.06 -4.18 -3.99
CA LEU A 370 -18.41 -4.61 -4.31
C LEU A 370 -19.34 -3.41 -4.31
N ARG A 371 -20.13 -3.24 -5.37
CA ARG A 371 -21.24 -2.30 -5.37
C ARG A 371 -22.52 -3.01 -4.92
N VAL A 372 -23.20 -2.47 -3.92
CA VAL A 372 -24.51 -2.95 -3.50
C VAL A 372 -25.57 -2.54 -4.53
N HIS A 373 -26.58 -3.40 -4.73
CA HIS A 373 -27.58 -3.15 -5.77
C HIS A 373 -28.58 -2.05 -5.37
N GLU A 374 -28.86 -1.92 -4.09
CA GLU A 374 -29.76 -0.88 -3.59
C GLU A 374 -28.95 0.34 -3.13
N PRO A 375 -29.06 1.49 -3.84
CA PRO A 375 -28.34 2.70 -3.49
C PRO A 375 -28.62 3.17 -2.06
N GLY A 376 -27.57 3.60 -1.35
CA GLY A 376 -27.65 4.10 0.03
C GLY A 376 -27.65 3.01 1.11
N GLN A 377 -27.64 1.73 0.75
CA GLN A 377 -27.66 0.63 1.74
C GLN A 377 -26.24 0.16 2.16
N GLY A 378 -25.19 0.55 1.45
CA GLY A 378 -23.84 0.04 1.69
C GLY A 378 -23.36 0.19 3.13
N LYS A 379 -23.61 1.35 3.75
CA LYS A 379 -23.24 1.61 5.14
C LYS A 379 -24.07 0.80 6.15
N ALA A 380 -25.35 0.59 5.89
CA ALA A 380 -26.20 -0.24 6.73
C ALA A 380 -25.78 -1.72 6.67
N ILE A 381 -25.43 -2.20 5.50
CA ILE A 381 -24.91 -3.56 5.27
C ILE A 381 -23.57 -3.74 5.98
N GLU A 382 -22.64 -2.80 5.86
CA GLU A 382 -21.35 -2.82 6.58
C GLU A 382 -21.56 -2.94 8.09
N HIS A 383 -22.43 -2.13 8.67
CA HIS A 383 -22.76 -2.20 10.10
C HIS A 383 -23.40 -3.54 10.49
N ALA A 384 -24.32 -4.06 9.67
CA ALA A 384 -24.98 -5.34 9.95
C ALA A 384 -24.04 -6.54 9.86
N LEU A 385 -23.05 -6.51 8.94
CA LEU A 385 -21.96 -7.49 8.84
C LEU A 385 -21.04 -7.39 10.06
N GLY A 386 -20.64 -6.16 10.43
CA GLY A 386 -19.83 -5.90 11.63
C GLY A 386 -20.44 -6.44 12.91
N ALA A 387 -21.75 -6.22 13.11
CA ALA A 387 -22.52 -6.73 14.24
C ALA A 387 -22.53 -8.27 14.31
N ARG A 388 -22.27 -8.97 13.20
CA ARG A 388 -22.16 -10.43 13.10
C ARG A 388 -20.71 -10.94 13.02
N GLY A 389 -19.73 -10.07 13.32
CA GLY A 389 -18.32 -10.44 13.40
C GLY A 389 -17.61 -10.52 12.05
N VAL A 390 -18.13 -9.89 11.00
CA VAL A 390 -17.45 -9.73 9.70
C VAL A 390 -17.02 -8.28 9.54
N LEU A 391 -15.73 -8.02 9.65
CA LEU A 391 -15.14 -6.67 9.61
C LEU A 391 -14.60 -6.36 8.22
N LEU A 392 -15.24 -5.45 7.55
CA LEU A 392 -14.90 -4.88 6.24
C LEU A 392 -15.02 -3.36 6.29
N ASP A 393 -14.80 -2.65 5.21
CA ASP A 393 -15.07 -1.21 5.20
C ASP A 393 -15.97 -0.78 4.02
N TYR A 394 -16.54 0.41 4.18
CA TYR A 394 -17.43 1.05 3.24
C TYR A 394 -16.80 2.32 2.66
N ARG A 395 -17.05 2.57 1.38
CA ARG A 395 -16.72 3.83 0.70
C ARG A 395 -17.93 4.36 -0.06
N GLU A 396 -18.09 5.68 0.03
CA GLU A 396 -19.12 6.39 -0.75
C GLU A 396 -18.94 6.15 -2.26
N PRO A 397 -20.01 6.07 -3.05
CA PRO A 397 -21.39 6.14 -2.58
C PRO A 397 -21.95 4.81 -2.05
N ASP A 398 -21.51 3.64 -2.50
CA ASP A 398 -22.05 2.32 -2.14
C ASP A 398 -21.07 1.19 -2.40
N ILE A 399 -19.81 1.37 -2.05
CA ILE A 399 -18.74 0.37 -2.25
C ILE A 399 -18.37 -0.29 -0.92
N LEU A 400 -18.53 -1.60 -0.84
CA LEU A 400 -17.96 -2.44 0.21
C LEU A 400 -16.62 -2.99 -0.26
N ARG A 401 -15.59 -2.93 0.60
CA ARG A 401 -14.24 -3.43 0.26
C ARG A 401 -13.86 -4.57 1.19
N LEU A 402 -13.41 -5.67 0.56
CA LEU A 402 -13.03 -6.90 1.25
C LEU A 402 -11.65 -7.35 0.77
N ALA A 403 -10.74 -7.55 1.70
CA ALA A 403 -9.39 -8.01 1.39
C ALA A 403 -9.06 -9.26 2.23
N PRO A 404 -9.24 -10.47 1.70
CA PRO A 404 -8.80 -11.70 2.37
C PRO A 404 -7.27 -11.81 2.35
N VAL A 405 -6.62 -11.15 3.33
CA VAL A 405 -5.15 -11.05 3.41
C VAL A 405 -4.51 -12.42 3.62
N PRO A 406 -3.58 -12.85 2.75
CA PRO A 406 -3.03 -14.21 2.75
C PRO A 406 -2.23 -14.56 4.00
N LEU A 407 -1.75 -13.60 4.77
CA LEU A 407 -1.04 -13.87 6.03
C LEU A 407 -1.96 -14.49 7.10
N TYR A 408 -3.23 -14.05 7.19
CA TYR A 408 -4.08 -14.45 8.32
C TYR A 408 -5.50 -14.88 7.95
N ASN A 409 -6.03 -14.54 6.76
CA ASN A 409 -7.33 -15.04 6.34
C ASN A 409 -7.25 -16.46 5.78
N THR A 410 -8.39 -17.16 5.86
CA THR A 410 -8.54 -18.56 5.49
C THR A 410 -9.72 -18.76 4.53
N PHE A 411 -9.82 -19.91 3.87
CA PHE A 411 -11.01 -20.28 3.09
C PHE A 411 -12.23 -20.42 4.00
N HIS A 412 -12.04 -20.81 5.25
CA HIS A 412 -13.11 -20.85 6.24
C HIS A 412 -13.63 -19.43 6.57
N ASP A 413 -12.76 -18.41 6.61
CA ASP A 413 -13.22 -17.00 6.73
C ASP A 413 -14.07 -16.58 5.53
N ILE A 414 -13.71 -16.98 4.30
CA ILE A 414 -14.49 -16.68 3.10
C ILE A 414 -15.88 -17.33 3.20
N TRP A 415 -15.94 -18.61 3.58
CA TRP A 415 -17.21 -19.29 3.80
C TRP A 415 -18.07 -18.57 4.85
N ARG A 416 -17.54 -18.25 6.03
CA ARG A 416 -18.26 -17.52 7.09
C ARG A 416 -18.78 -16.15 6.58
N LEU A 417 -17.92 -15.39 5.91
CA LEU A 417 -18.27 -14.09 5.33
C LEU A 417 -19.48 -14.22 4.39
N THR A 418 -19.45 -15.17 3.48
CA THR A 418 -20.52 -15.33 2.48
C THR A 418 -21.83 -15.84 3.07
N GLN A 419 -21.79 -16.68 4.13
CA GLN A 419 -23.01 -17.02 4.85
C GLN A 419 -23.64 -15.79 5.50
N VAL A 420 -22.85 -15.00 6.23
CA VAL A 420 -23.34 -13.77 6.89
C VAL A 420 -23.83 -12.73 5.87
N LEU A 421 -23.13 -12.59 4.73
CA LEU A 421 -23.55 -11.68 3.66
C LEU A 421 -24.94 -12.06 3.11
N ARG A 422 -25.19 -13.34 2.86
CA ARG A 422 -26.52 -13.84 2.42
C ARG A 422 -27.62 -13.51 3.42
N GLU A 423 -27.36 -13.63 4.72
CA GLU A 423 -28.35 -13.31 5.77
C GLU A 423 -28.64 -11.81 5.89
N VAL A 424 -27.66 -10.95 5.58
CA VAL A 424 -27.78 -9.49 5.74
C VAL A 424 -28.41 -8.83 4.52
N VAL A 425 -28.16 -9.35 3.31
CA VAL A 425 -28.57 -8.72 2.04
C VAL A 425 -29.79 -9.41 1.41
N ALA A 426 -30.13 -10.65 1.87
CA ALA A 426 -31.36 -11.35 1.45
C ALA A 426 -32.60 -10.74 2.12
#